data_3468f855ac481acfe9bfb1ff720dc3c5
#
_entry.id   3468f855ac481acfe9bfb1ff720dc3c5
#
_cell.length_a   1.000
_cell.length_b   1.000
_cell.length_c   1.000
_cell.angle_alpha   90.00
_cell.angle_beta   90.00
_cell.angle_gamma   90.00
#
_symmetry.space_group_name_H-M   'P 1'
#
loop_
_entity.id
_entity.type
_entity.pdbx_description
1 polymer ?
#
loop_
_entity_poly.entity_id
_entity_poly.type
_entity_poly.pdbx_seq_one_letter_code
_entity_poly.pdbx_strand_id
1 'polypeptide(L)'
;MKAVKKILFWTGLFLLGVNIYGLFKTLRNPDLYSLEHAIKNRKNDVTIHYPEIRKQLVRKVNEPEKNFAVRINKVVNDGFAHYWKAEGTDKYYLRVPVWENYLLYASSFINPEKYKRYEFADYKKNLERGAGLCSSHSTVVKGVLLDNGIKAELLDVGGRHVVVRAEFADKSAYLLDPDFGYAVPYDTAAISANPELVREPYSSMASLYYAEAKDPYTTDLMVDIFGKRKYVYTVENWFEGFSYWAIWIIPVLMMLPYGLGLLKRK
;
A
#
# COMPACT_ATOMS: atom_id res chain seq x y z
N MET A 1 18.06 -1.81 41.13
CA MET A 1 16.60 -1.73 40.89
C MET A 1 16.07 -0.31 40.67
N LYS A 2 16.39 0.72 41.51
CA LYS A 2 15.88 2.10 41.32
C LYS A 2 16.33 2.73 40.00
N ALA A 3 17.60 2.54 39.58
CA ALA A 3 18.14 3.08 38.32
C ALA A 3 17.41 2.50 37.10
N VAL A 4 17.17 1.18 37.06
CA VAL A 4 16.47 0.51 35.95
C VAL A 4 15.04 1.05 35.81
N LYS A 5 14.29 1.20 36.93
CA LYS A 5 12.94 1.78 36.90
C LYS A 5 12.93 3.21 36.34
N LYS A 6 13.94 4.00 36.69
CA LYS A 6 14.10 5.38 36.19
C LYS A 6 14.40 5.39 34.68
N ILE A 7 15.31 4.51 34.21
CA ILE A 7 15.61 4.37 32.77
C ILE A 7 14.34 3.97 32.02
N LEU A 8 13.62 2.94 32.44
CA LEU A 8 12.37 2.51 31.80
C LEU A 8 11.35 3.63 31.72
N PHE A 9 11.19 4.41 32.79
CA PHE A 9 10.27 5.54 32.82
C PHE A 9 10.61 6.58 31.73
N TRP A 10 11.86 7.02 31.66
CA TRP A 10 12.27 8.02 30.68
C TRP A 10 12.24 7.49 29.26
N THR A 11 12.58 6.21 29.04
CA THR A 11 12.45 5.57 27.73
C THR A 11 10.99 5.49 27.31
N GLY A 12 10.09 5.09 28.22
CA GLY A 12 8.66 5.07 27.95
C GLY A 12 8.10 6.46 27.63
N LEU A 13 8.52 7.49 28.39
CA LEU A 13 8.12 8.86 28.12
C LEU A 13 8.60 9.36 26.75
N PHE A 14 9.85 9.04 26.39
CA PHE A 14 10.40 9.37 25.08
C PHE A 14 9.60 8.69 23.93
N LEU A 15 9.34 7.38 24.04
CA LEU A 15 8.57 6.65 23.05
C LEU A 15 7.14 7.17 22.92
N LEU A 16 6.50 7.53 24.03
CA LEU A 16 5.19 8.17 24.01
C LEU A 16 5.24 9.52 23.29
N GLY A 17 6.29 10.31 23.53
CA GLY A 17 6.53 11.56 22.81
C GLY A 17 6.69 11.36 21.30
N VAL A 18 7.40 10.31 20.87
CA VAL A 18 7.53 9.94 19.46
C VAL A 18 6.17 9.62 18.84
N ASN A 19 5.32 8.85 19.54
CA ASN A 19 3.97 8.53 19.05
C ASN A 19 3.09 9.78 18.93
N ILE A 20 3.12 10.66 19.97
CA ILE A 20 2.37 11.92 19.94
C ILE A 20 2.86 12.80 18.77
N TYR A 21 4.17 12.88 18.55
CA TYR A 21 4.72 13.59 17.39
C TYR A 21 4.21 13.02 16.07
N GLY A 22 4.09 11.70 15.97
CA GLY A 22 3.55 10.99 14.80
C GLY A 22 2.12 11.38 14.44
N LEU A 23 1.27 11.71 15.44
CA LEU A 23 -0.12 12.14 15.19
C LEU A 23 -0.21 13.44 14.36
N PHE A 24 0.86 14.23 14.31
CA PHE A 24 0.94 15.47 13.53
C PHE A 24 1.70 15.31 12.22
N LYS A 25 2.05 14.07 11.84
CA LYS A 25 2.77 13.76 10.60
C LYS A 25 1.85 13.06 9.61
N THR A 26 2.25 13.08 8.36
CA THR A 26 1.60 12.32 7.29
C THR A 26 2.62 11.42 6.61
N LEU A 27 2.16 10.25 6.18
CA LEU A 27 2.95 9.34 5.35
C LEU A 27 3.12 9.87 3.90
N ARG A 28 2.38 10.92 3.53
CA ARG A 28 2.46 11.48 2.17
C ARG A 28 3.64 12.43 2.05
N ASN A 29 4.66 12.04 1.28
CA ASN A 29 5.76 12.94 0.96
C ASN A 29 5.33 13.92 -0.16
N PRO A 30 5.41 15.26 0.04
CA PRO A 30 5.04 16.23 -0.98
C PRO A 30 5.87 16.14 -2.26
N ASP A 31 7.07 15.58 -2.22
CA ASP A 31 7.92 15.37 -3.41
C ASP A 31 7.28 14.45 -4.45
N LEU A 32 6.24 13.67 -4.08
CA LEU A 32 5.46 12.88 -5.04
C LEU A 32 4.80 13.73 -6.13
N TYR A 33 4.60 15.02 -5.86
CA TYR A 33 3.97 15.96 -6.80
C TYR A 33 5.00 16.81 -7.56
N SER A 34 6.28 16.58 -7.35
CA SER A 34 7.32 17.37 -7.98
C SER A 34 7.53 16.97 -9.44
N LEU A 35 7.86 17.96 -10.27
CA LEU A 35 8.22 17.74 -11.67
C LEU A 35 9.50 16.89 -11.77
N GLU A 36 10.42 17.02 -10.82
CA GLU A 36 11.63 16.21 -10.74
C GLU A 36 11.32 14.73 -10.56
N HIS A 37 10.34 14.40 -9.70
CA HIS A 37 9.87 13.04 -9.52
C HIS A 37 9.28 12.47 -10.82
N ALA A 38 8.44 13.25 -11.48
CA ALA A 38 7.85 12.94 -12.77
C ALA A 38 8.88 12.57 -13.82
N ILE A 39 9.84 13.46 -14.05
CA ILE A 39 10.90 13.28 -15.03
C ILE A 39 11.75 12.05 -14.71
N LYS A 40 12.12 11.86 -13.44
CA LYS A 40 12.99 10.79 -13.00
C LYS A 40 12.38 9.42 -13.19
N ASN A 41 11.11 9.28 -12.87
CA ASN A 41 10.42 7.99 -12.89
C ASN A 41 9.78 7.69 -14.24
N ARG A 42 9.75 8.64 -15.16
CA ARG A 42 9.22 8.50 -16.56
C ARG A 42 7.81 7.90 -16.61
N LYS A 43 7.08 8.00 -15.52
CA LYS A 43 5.76 7.39 -15.38
C LYS A 43 4.88 8.23 -14.48
N ASN A 44 3.62 8.09 -14.74
CA ASN A 44 2.49 8.37 -13.89
C ASN A 44 2.87 9.25 -12.73
N ASP A 45 3.04 10.44 -13.08
CA ASP A 45 3.17 11.47 -12.13
C ASP A 45 1.94 11.41 -11.27
N VAL A 46 2.11 11.56 -10.00
CA VAL A 46 0.99 11.70 -9.11
C VAL A 46 0.30 13.00 -9.48
N THR A 47 -0.73 12.89 -10.31
CA THR A 47 -1.44 14.03 -10.90
C THR A 47 -2.59 14.51 -10.03
N ILE A 48 -3.04 13.67 -9.09
CA ILE A 48 -4.16 13.97 -8.19
C ILE A 48 -3.65 14.12 -6.76
N HIS A 49 -3.98 15.23 -6.11
CA HIS A 49 -3.65 15.47 -4.71
C HIS A 49 -4.48 14.61 -3.74
N TYR A 50 -3.88 14.21 -2.62
CA TYR A 50 -4.47 13.27 -1.67
C TYR A 50 -5.90 13.62 -1.21
N PRO A 51 -6.25 14.88 -0.87
CA PRO A 51 -7.62 15.23 -0.52
C PRO A 51 -8.61 14.97 -1.66
N GLU A 52 -8.19 15.19 -2.91
CA GLU A 52 -9.02 14.94 -4.08
C GLU A 52 -9.17 13.45 -4.38
N ILE A 53 -8.12 12.66 -4.21
CA ILE A 53 -8.21 11.19 -4.29
C ILE A 53 -9.32 10.70 -3.35
N ARG A 54 -9.29 11.11 -2.08
CA ARG A 54 -10.29 10.69 -1.08
C ARG A 54 -11.71 11.00 -1.50
N LYS A 55 -11.96 12.17 -2.11
CA LYS A 55 -13.28 12.53 -2.65
C LYS A 55 -13.68 11.63 -3.81
N GLN A 56 -12.74 11.37 -4.71
CA GLN A 56 -13.00 10.56 -5.91
C GLN A 56 -13.18 9.07 -5.60
N LEU A 57 -12.71 8.57 -4.46
CA LEU A 57 -12.94 7.18 -4.03
C LEU A 57 -14.35 6.94 -3.49
N VAL A 58 -15.15 7.98 -3.28
CA VAL A 58 -16.56 7.83 -2.89
C VAL A 58 -17.39 7.41 -4.09
N ARG A 59 -18.22 6.37 -3.93
CA ARG A 59 -19.15 5.91 -4.98
C ARG A 59 -20.25 6.95 -5.17
N LYS A 60 -20.50 7.33 -6.43
CA LYS A 60 -21.55 8.28 -6.78
C LYS A 60 -22.94 7.62 -6.65
N VAL A 61 -23.96 8.44 -6.42
CA VAL A 61 -25.35 7.95 -6.40
C VAL A 61 -25.66 7.28 -7.73
N ASN A 62 -26.24 6.08 -7.69
CA ASN A 62 -26.58 5.26 -8.85
C ASN A 62 -25.41 4.89 -9.79
N GLU A 63 -24.16 5.02 -9.34
CA GLU A 63 -23.01 4.59 -10.14
C GLU A 63 -22.98 3.05 -10.24
N PRO A 64 -23.00 2.47 -11.46
CA PRO A 64 -22.87 1.04 -11.65
C PRO A 64 -21.55 0.51 -11.07
N GLU A 65 -21.56 -0.70 -10.47
CA GLU A 65 -20.38 -1.29 -9.83
C GLU A 65 -19.16 -1.35 -10.75
N LYS A 66 -19.35 -1.74 -12.01
CA LYS A 66 -18.27 -1.83 -13.00
C LYS A 66 -17.65 -0.47 -13.29
N ASN A 67 -18.49 0.57 -13.45
CA ASN A 67 -18.01 1.93 -13.70
C ASN A 67 -17.26 2.49 -12.49
N PHE A 68 -17.79 2.24 -11.28
CA PHE A 68 -17.11 2.58 -10.04
C PHE A 68 -15.75 1.90 -9.94
N ALA A 69 -15.67 0.58 -10.17
CA ALA A 69 -14.46 -0.19 -10.08
C ALA A 69 -13.38 0.30 -11.07
N VAL A 70 -13.74 0.55 -12.33
CA VAL A 70 -12.84 1.08 -13.35
C VAL A 70 -12.38 2.49 -12.98
N ARG A 71 -13.29 3.34 -12.47
CA ARG A 71 -12.96 4.71 -12.07
C ARG A 71 -11.98 4.73 -10.90
N ILE A 72 -12.20 3.97 -9.83
CA ILE A 72 -11.28 3.96 -8.68
C ILE A 72 -9.93 3.35 -9.05
N ASN A 73 -9.89 2.35 -9.93
CA ASN A 73 -8.65 1.81 -10.48
C ASN A 73 -7.80 2.93 -11.10
N LYS A 74 -8.41 3.76 -11.93
CA LYS A 74 -7.75 4.91 -12.55
C LYS A 74 -7.36 5.99 -11.54
N VAL A 75 -8.23 6.32 -10.59
CA VAL A 75 -7.96 7.30 -9.53
C VAL A 75 -6.76 6.88 -8.68
N VAL A 76 -6.65 5.60 -8.35
CA VAL A 76 -5.50 5.08 -7.61
C VAL A 76 -4.24 5.16 -8.45
N ASN A 77 -4.30 4.82 -9.73
CA ASN A 77 -3.17 4.98 -10.65
C ASN A 77 -2.68 6.44 -10.72
N ASP A 78 -3.60 7.40 -10.88
CA ASP A 78 -3.27 8.83 -11.01
C ASP A 78 -2.81 9.47 -9.68
N GLY A 79 -3.12 8.84 -8.56
CA GLY A 79 -2.83 9.36 -7.22
C GLY A 79 -1.72 8.64 -6.46
N PHE A 80 -1.06 7.66 -7.07
CA PHE A 80 -0.13 6.77 -6.40
C PHE A 80 1.11 6.51 -7.27
N ALA A 81 2.30 6.65 -6.71
CA ALA A 81 3.55 6.39 -7.42
C ALA A 81 4.01 4.95 -7.25
N HIS A 82 4.43 4.33 -8.35
CA HIS A 82 5.17 3.08 -8.25
C HIS A 82 6.55 3.33 -7.63
N TYR A 83 6.95 2.48 -6.68
CA TYR A 83 8.26 2.58 -6.04
C TYR A 83 9.40 2.31 -7.01
N TRP A 84 10.43 3.15 -6.95
CA TRP A 84 11.65 3.02 -7.72
C TRP A 84 12.86 2.80 -6.81
N LYS A 85 13.63 1.77 -7.06
CA LYS A 85 14.79 1.40 -6.25
C LYS A 85 15.79 2.55 -6.08
N ALA A 86 15.96 3.39 -7.08
CA ALA A 86 16.84 4.55 -7.05
C ALA A 86 16.45 5.59 -6.00
N GLU A 87 15.18 5.66 -5.59
CA GLU A 87 14.70 6.58 -4.56
C GLU A 87 15.04 6.13 -3.13
N GLY A 88 15.47 4.89 -2.97
CA GLY A 88 15.67 4.30 -1.64
C GLY A 88 14.36 4.05 -0.89
N THR A 89 14.44 3.42 0.27
CA THR A 89 13.24 3.01 1.02
C THR A 89 12.71 4.09 1.97
N ASP A 90 13.49 5.12 2.25
CA ASP A 90 13.17 6.09 3.29
C ASP A 90 12.48 7.34 2.75
N LYS A 91 12.81 7.78 1.52
CA LYS A 91 12.28 9.01 0.92
C LYS A 91 10.74 9.03 0.88
N TYR A 92 10.12 7.92 0.47
CA TYR A 92 8.66 7.80 0.37
C TYR A 92 8.09 6.82 1.41
N TYR A 93 8.80 6.64 2.51
CA TYR A 93 8.38 5.86 3.68
C TYR A 93 7.99 4.41 3.38
N LEU A 94 8.67 3.77 2.38
CA LEU A 94 8.54 2.32 2.20
C LEU A 94 9.05 1.59 3.44
N ARG A 95 10.14 2.06 4.07
CA ARG A 95 10.43 1.74 5.46
C ARG A 95 9.53 2.59 6.33
N VAL A 96 8.70 1.96 7.15
CA VAL A 96 7.80 2.69 8.05
C VAL A 96 8.61 3.59 8.97
N PRO A 97 8.35 4.90 9.04
CA PRO A 97 9.12 5.82 9.88
C PRO A 97 8.96 5.51 11.37
N VAL A 98 9.98 5.85 12.15
CA VAL A 98 9.96 5.63 13.61
C VAL A 98 8.77 6.33 14.30
N TRP A 99 8.40 7.50 13.82
CA TRP A 99 7.28 8.29 14.36
C TRP A 99 5.90 7.72 13.98
N GLU A 100 5.81 6.94 12.91
CA GLU A 100 4.58 6.24 12.51
C GLU A 100 4.40 4.95 13.31
N ASN A 101 5.46 4.12 13.36
CA ASN A 101 5.45 2.88 14.13
C ASN A 101 6.88 2.40 14.39
N TYR A 102 7.42 2.67 15.59
CA TYR A 102 8.79 2.30 15.92
C TYR A 102 9.03 0.79 15.98
N LEU A 103 8.00 -0.05 16.17
CA LEU A 103 8.15 -1.51 16.11
C LEU A 103 8.33 -1.99 14.67
N LEU A 104 7.54 -1.50 13.73
CA LEU A 104 7.72 -1.79 12.30
C LEU A 104 9.05 -1.23 11.80
N TYR A 105 9.43 -0.03 12.23
CA TYR A 105 10.74 0.54 11.93
C TYR A 105 11.88 -0.36 12.40
N ALA A 106 11.86 -0.79 13.67
CA ALA A 106 12.87 -1.68 14.23
C ALA A 106 12.89 -3.04 13.51
N SER A 107 11.72 -3.59 13.17
CA SER A 107 11.59 -4.85 12.43
C SER A 107 12.25 -4.80 11.05
N SER A 108 12.36 -3.61 10.44
CA SER A 108 13.02 -3.44 9.14
C SER A 108 14.53 -3.72 9.17
N PHE A 109 15.15 -3.74 10.34
CA PHE A 109 16.56 -4.10 10.54
C PHE A 109 16.73 -5.57 10.94
N ILE A 110 15.69 -6.17 11.55
CA ILE A 110 15.71 -7.58 12.00
C ILE A 110 15.35 -8.51 10.82
N ASN A 111 14.32 -8.14 10.06
CA ASN A 111 13.90 -8.88 8.86
C ASN A 111 13.68 -7.89 7.70
N PRO A 112 14.76 -7.45 7.04
CA PRO A 112 14.69 -6.43 5.99
C PRO A 112 13.92 -6.88 4.75
N GLU A 113 13.88 -8.18 4.44
CA GLU A 113 13.14 -8.70 3.29
C GLU A 113 11.64 -8.39 3.42
N LYS A 114 11.10 -8.52 4.62
CA LYS A 114 9.68 -8.30 4.90
C LYS A 114 9.35 -6.85 5.26
N TYR A 115 10.21 -6.15 6.02
CA TYR A 115 9.84 -4.87 6.64
C TYR A 115 10.57 -3.64 6.07
N LYS A 116 11.59 -3.82 5.22
CA LYS A 116 12.32 -2.68 4.65
C LYS A 116 11.53 -1.96 3.56
N ARG A 117 10.76 -2.72 2.77
CA ARG A 117 9.78 -2.21 1.79
C ARG A 117 8.40 -2.66 2.24
N TYR A 118 7.88 -1.98 3.23
CA TYR A 118 6.69 -2.43 3.94
C TYR A 118 5.42 -2.18 3.12
N GLU A 119 4.61 -3.21 2.98
CA GLU A 119 3.27 -3.14 2.41
C GLU A 119 2.25 -3.17 3.53
N PHE A 120 1.53 -2.07 3.71
CA PHE A 120 0.47 -2.03 4.71
C PHE A 120 -0.70 -2.91 4.30
N ALA A 121 -1.20 -3.72 5.24
CA ALA A 121 -2.47 -4.41 5.09
C ALA A 121 -3.66 -3.45 5.22
N ASP A 122 -3.52 -2.40 6.03
CA ASP A 122 -4.45 -1.28 6.03
C ASP A 122 -4.31 -0.45 4.75
N TYR A 123 -5.27 -0.61 3.83
CA TYR A 123 -5.27 0.11 2.56
C TYR A 123 -5.28 1.64 2.72
N LYS A 124 -5.82 2.17 3.84
CA LYS A 124 -5.87 3.62 4.10
C LYS A 124 -4.48 4.19 4.32
N LYS A 125 -3.59 3.41 4.96
CA LYS A 125 -2.18 3.79 5.13
C LYS A 125 -1.39 3.72 3.82
N ASN A 126 -1.64 2.71 2.98
CA ASN A 126 -1.09 2.69 1.63
C ASN A 126 -1.55 3.92 0.84
N LEU A 127 -2.85 4.22 0.87
CA LEU A 127 -3.43 5.38 0.20
C LEU A 127 -2.83 6.69 0.71
N GLU A 128 -2.67 6.85 2.01
CA GLU A 128 -2.04 8.03 2.60
C GLU A 128 -0.60 8.16 2.11
N ARG A 129 0.19 7.09 2.19
CA ARG A 129 1.59 7.09 1.74
C ARG A 129 1.73 7.47 0.26
N GLY A 130 0.86 6.93 -0.60
CA GLY A 130 0.80 7.23 -2.01
C GLY A 130 2.01 6.80 -2.83
N ALA A 131 2.80 5.88 -2.33
CA ALA A 131 3.89 5.23 -3.03
C ALA A 131 4.01 3.77 -2.59
N GLY A 132 4.27 2.87 -3.54
CA GLY A 132 4.41 1.45 -3.24
C GLY A 132 4.65 0.59 -4.47
N LEU A 133 4.50 -0.70 -4.31
CA LEU A 133 4.56 -1.69 -5.39
C LEU A 133 3.16 -1.94 -5.96
N CYS A 134 3.05 -2.73 -7.02
CA CYS A 134 1.77 -3.16 -7.61
C CYS A 134 0.79 -3.72 -6.56
N SER A 135 1.28 -4.49 -5.59
CA SER A 135 0.50 -5.00 -4.47
C SER A 135 -0.07 -3.91 -3.55
N SER A 136 0.69 -2.83 -3.31
CA SER A 136 0.22 -1.69 -2.52
C SER A 136 -0.91 -0.92 -3.23
N HIS A 137 -0.78 -0.69 -4.55
CA HIS A 137 -1.84 -0.10 -5.37
C HIS A 137 -3.10 -0.98 -5.34
N SER A 138 -2.91 -2.28 -5.57
CA SER A 138 -4.00 -3.25 -5.61
C SER A 138 -4.69 -3.40 -4.25
N THR A 139 -3.94 -3.31 -3.13
CA THR A 139 -4.52 -3.31 -1.78
C THR A 139 -5.47 -2.12 -1.57
N VAL A 140 -5.14 -0.94 -2.11
CA VAL A 140 -6.02 0.24 -2.03
C VAL A 140 -7.32 -0.01 -2.80
N VAL A 141 -7.24 -0.43 -4.06
CA VAL A 141 -8.44 -0.70 -4.87
C VAL A 141 -9.30 -1.78 -4.23
N LYS A 142 -8.70 -2.90 -3.81
CA LYS A 142 -9.42 -3.97 -3.09
C LYS A 142 -10.15 -3.41 -1.87
N GLY A 143 -9.47 -2.64 -1.02
CA GLY A 143 -10.07 -2.11 0.21
C GLY A 143 -11.26 -1.20 -0.07
N VAL A 144 -11.14 -0.30 -1.05
CA VAL A 144 -12.24 0.60 -1.46
C VAL A 144 -13.42 -0.19 -2.03
N LEU A 145 -13.17 -1.22 -2.84
CA LEU A 145 -14.25 -2.08 -3.37
C LEU A 145 -15.00 -2.81 -2.26
N LEU A 146 -14.27 -3.40 -1.31
CA LEU A 146 -14.87 -4.11 -0.17
C LEU A 146 -15.70 -3.17 0.72
N ASP A 147 -15.22 -1.94 0.99
CA ASP A 147 -15.97 -0.93 1.76
C ASP A 147 -17.28 -0.50 1.04
N ASN A 148 -17.38 -0.75 -0.28
CA ASN A 148 -18.58 -0.48 -1.08
C ASN A 148 -19.41 -1.75 -1.41
N GLY A 149 -19.14 -2.86 -0.72
CA GLY A 149 -19.89 -4.12 -0.86
C GLY A 149 -19.58 -4.91 -2.14
N ILE A 150 -18.54 -4.52 -2.89
CA ILE A 150 -18.10 -5.24 -4.10
C ILE A 150 -17.03 -6.25 -3.68
N LYS A 151 -17.23 -7.52 -4.02
CA LYS A 151 -16.25 -8.57 -3.72
C LYS A 151 -14.95 -8.31 -4.48
N ALA A 152 -13.83 -8.37 -3.77
CA ALA A 152 -12.53 -8.16 -4.38
C ALA A 152 -11.45 -9.00 -3.69
N GLU A 153 -10.53 -9.53 -4.47
CA GLU A 153 -9.36 -10.26 -4.01
C GLU A 153 -8.10 -9.83 -4.76
N LEU A 154 -6.94 -10.01 -4.14
CA LEU A 154 -5.67 -9.77 -4.80
C LEU A 154 -5.22 -11.06 -5.50
N LEU A 155 -4.73 -10.92 -6.71
CA LEU A 155 -4.15 -12.01 -7.48
C LEU A 155 -2.72 -11.69 -7.88
N ASP A 156 -1.81 -12.59 -7.55
CA ASP A 156 -0.49 -12.64 -8.16
C ASP A 156 -0.62 -13.32 -9.53
N VAL A 157 -0.25 -12.60 -10.57
CA VAL A 157 -0.25 -13.08 -11.95
C VAL A 157 1.18 -13.39 -12.39
N GLY A 158 1.43 -14.65 -12.64
CA GLY A 158 2.72 -15.16 -13.12
C GLY A 158 3.89 -15.01 -12.15
N GLY A 159 3.66 -14.77 -10.85
CA GLY A 159 4.70 -14.56 -9.84
C GLY A 159 5.45 -13.22 -10.01
N ARG A 160 4.90 -12.27 -10.76
CA ARG A 160 5.60 -11.02 -11.12
C ARG A 160 4.78 -9.76 -10.92
N HIS A 161 3.46 -9.84 -10.86
CA HIS A 161 2.60 -8.69 -10.80
C HIS A 161 1.34 -8.99 -9.98
N VAL A 162 0.85 -8.00 -9.25
CA VAL A 162 -0.34 -8.14 -8.40
C VAL A 162 -1.44 -7.22 -8.92
N VAL A 163 -2.60 -7.81 -9.17
CA VAL A 163 -3.81 -7.12 -9.64
C VAL A 163 -5.00 -7.41 -8.72
N VAL A 164 -6.12 -6.75 -8.95
CA VAL A 164 -7.38 -6.98 -8.22
C VAL A 164 -8.36 -7.72 -9.11
N ARG A 165 -8.90 -8.84 -8.64
CA ARG A 165 -10.11 -9.45 -9.20
C ARG A 165 -11.32 -8.87 -8.47
N ALA A 166 -12.19 -8.18 -9.21
CA ALA A 166 -13.44 -7.63 -8.70
C ALA A 166 -14.63 -8.45 -9.25
N GLU A 167 -15.48 -9.01 -8.39
CA GLU A 167 -16.69 -9.74 -8.75
C GLU A 167 -17.92 -8.87 -8.49
N PHE A 168 -18.76 -8.69 -9.50
CA PHE A 168 -19.93 -7.84 -9.48
C PHE A 168 -21.22 -8.60 -9.16
N ALA A 169 -22.30 -7.88 -8.89
CA ALA A 169 -23.60 -8.47 -8.54
C ALA A 169 -24.15 -9.39 -9.64
N ASP A 170 -23.85 -9.12 -10.90
CA ASP A 170 -24.25 -9.95 -12.07
C ASP A 170 -23.36 -11.20 -12.26
N LYS A 171 -22.45 -11.48 -11.32
CA LYS A 171 -21.48 -12.59 -11.35
C LYS A 171 -20.38 -12.47 -12.40
N SER A 172 -20.32 -11.40 -13.16
CA SER A 172 -19.14 -11.10 -13.97
C SER A 172 -17.98 -10.64 -13.10
N ALA A 173 -16.76 -10.77 -13.60
CA ALA A 173 -15.59 -10.26 -12.91
C ALA A 173 -14.64 -9.56 -13.87
N TYR A 174 -13.96 -8.52 -13.34
CA TYR A 174 -12.90 -7.81 -14.03
C TYR A 174 -11.57 -8.01 -13.28
N LEU A 175 -10.48 -7.99 -14.03
CA LEU A 175 -9.16 -7.78 -13.44
C LEU A 175 -8.80 -6.30 -13.56
N LEU A 176 -8.48 -5.68 -12.43
CA LEU A 176 -8.14 -4.26 -12.33
C LEU A 176 -6.66 -4.16 -12.01
N ASP A 177 -5.95 -3.40 -12.81
CA ASP A 177 -4.53 -3.12 -12.62
C ASP A 177 -4.32 -1.65 -12.27
N PRO A 178 -4.32 -1.28 -10.99
CA PRO A 178 -4.14 0.10 -10.59
C PRO A 178 -2.70 0.60 -10.75
N ASP A 179 -1.75 -0.28 -10.92
CA ASP A 179 -0.35 0.09 -11.14
C ASP A 179 -0.16 0.72 -12.53
N PHE A 180 -0.88 0.19 -13.53
CA PHE A 180 -0.88 0.71 -14.90
C PHE A 180 -2.14 1.48 -15.26
N GLY A 181 -3.19 1.41 -14.43
CA GLY A 181 -4.46 2.09 -14.68
C GLY A 181 -5.40 1.35 -15.64
N TYR A 182 -5.10 0.10 -15.99
CA TYR A 182 -5.87 -0.69 -16.94
C TYR A 182 -6.92 -1.57 -16.25
N ALA A 183 -8.04 -1.81 -16.95
CA ALA A 183 -9.07 -2.73 -16.54
C ALA A 183 -9.30 -3.77 -17.64
N VAL A 184 -9.22 -5.05 -17.28
CA VAL A 184 -9.45 -6.18 -18.17
C VAL A 184 -10.85 -6.72 -17.90
N PRO A 185 -11.83 -6.57 -18.84
CA PRO A 185 -13.24 -6.88 -18.58
C PRO A 185 -13.53 -8.39 -18.70
N TYR A 186 -12.60 -9.22 -18.23
CA TYR A 186 -12.68 -10.68 -18.27
C TYR A 186 -12.26 -11.29 -16.94
N ASP A 187 -12.85 -12.41 -16.57
CA ASP A 187 -12.43 -13.18 -15.40
C ASP A 187 -11.19 -14.04 -15.69
N THR A 188 -10.56 -14.49 -14.63
CA THR A 188 -9.37 -15.35 -14.65
C THR A 188 -9.54 -16.61 -15.50
N ALA A 189 -10.73 -17.22 -15.52
CA ALA A 189 -11.02 -18.40 -16.33
C ALA A 189 -10.93 -18.09 -17.84
N ALA A 190 -11.54 -16.99 -18.28
CA ALA A 190 -11.50 -16.56 -19.67
C ALA A 190 -10.07 -16.23 -20.13
N ILE A 191 -9.31 -15.47 -19.28
CA ILE A 191 -7.93 -15.12 -19.58
C ILE A 191 -7.01 -16.35 -19.58
N SER A 192 -7.27 -17.33 -18.72
CA SER A 192 -6.47 -18.57 -18.73
C SER A 192 -6.73 -19.41 -19.98
N ALA A 193 -7.94 -19.35 -20.53
CA ALA A 193 -8.28 -20.02 -21.79
C ALA A 193 -7.72 -19.27 -23.01
N ASN A 194 -7.70 -17.95 -22.96
CA ASN A 194 -7.19 -17.08 -24.04
C ASN A 194 -6.49 -15.83 -23.47
N PRO A 195 -5.16 -15.89 -23.25
CA PRO A 195 -4.38 -14.76 -22.72
C PRO A 195 -4.39 -13.51 -23.62
N GLU A 196 -4.66 -13.67 -24.92
CA GLU A 196 -4.73 -12.54 -25.86
C GLU A 196 -5.86 -11.54 -25.53
N LEU A 197 -6.85 -11.92 -24.71
CA LEU A 197 -7.87 -11.00 -24.19
C LEU A 197 -7.29 -9.83 -23.38
N VAL A 198 -6.06 -9.96 -22.91
CA VAL A 198 -5.35 -8.90 -22.19
C VAL A 198 -4.74 -7.86 -23.14
N ARG A 199 -4.48 -8.22 -24.40
CA ARG A 199 -3.76 -7.37 -25.36
C ARG A 199 -4.44 -6.03 -25.61
N GLU A 200 -5.75 -6.04 -25.86
CA GLU A 200 -6.50 -4.82 -26.16
C GLU A 200 -6.50 -3.83 -24.99
N PRO A 201 -6.85 -4.22 -23.73
CA PRO A 201 -6.74 -3.33 -22.57
C PRO A 201 -5.35 -2.72 -22.37
N TYR A 202 -4.29 -3.43 -22.71
CA TYR A 202 -2.91 -2.95 -22.57
C TYR A 202 -2.30 -2.38 -23.87
N SER A 203 -3.10 -2.22 -24.93
CA SER A 203 -2.61 -1.80 -26.26
C SER A 203 -1.93 -0.42 -26.26
N SER A 204 -2.34 0.48 -25.35
CA SER A 204 -1.75 1.80 -25.17
C SER A 204 -0.58 1.85 -24.16
N MET A 205 -0.13 0.68 -23.68
CA MET A 205 0.93 0.60 -22.69
C MET A 205 2.25 1.08 -23.26
N ALA A 206 2.80 2.16 -22.69
CA ALA A 206 4.19 2.54 -22.94
C ALA A 206 5.11 1.53 -22.24
N SER A 207 6.27 1.25 -22.86
CA SER A 207 7.31 0.46 -22.22
C SER A 207 7.76 1.09 -20.91
N LEU A 208 7.67 0.35 -19.82
CA LEU A 208 8.06 0.81 -18.49
C LEU A 208 9.17 -0.07 -17.93
N TYR A 209 10.21 0.59 -17.42
CA TYR A 209 11.28 -0.08 -16.70
C TYR A 209 11.06 0.11 -15.21
N TYR A 210 10.79 -0.98 -14.50
CA TYR A 210 10.84 -0.99 -13.05
C TYR A 210 12.27 -1.26 -12.58
N ALA A 211 12.65 -0.65 -11.48
CA ALA A 211 14.01 -0.77 -10.93
C ALA A 211 14.45 -2.21 -10.64
N GLU A 212 13.52 -3.13 -10.57
CA GLU A 212 13.74 -4.54 -10.21
C GLU A 212 13.54 -5.50 -11.40
N ALA A 213 13.00 -5.01 -12.50
CA ALA A 213 12.82 -5.79 -13.70
C ALA A 213 14.06 -5.70 -14.61
N LYS A 214 14.48 -6.84 -15.16
CA LYS A 214 15.55 -6.86 -16.16
C LYS A 214 15.08 -6.29 -17.49
N ASP A 215 13.81 -6.52 -17.81
CA ASP A 215 13.18 -6.15 -19.07
C ASP A 215 12.04 -5.14 -18.84
N PRO A 216 11.73 -4.26 -19.81
CA PRO A 216 10.61 -3.35 -19.71
C PRO A 216 9.29 -4.11 -19.68
N TYR A 217 8.30 -3.58 -18.95
CA TYR A 217 6.94 -4.05 -19.07
C TYR A 217 6.35 -3.59 -20.40
N THR A 218 5.89 -4.52 -21.20
CA THR A 218 5.28 -4.31 -22.51
C THR A 218 3.95 -5.04 -22.61
N THR A 219 3.13 -4.71 -23.58
CA THR A 219 1.86 -5.43 -23.85
C THR A 219 2.11 -6.93 -24.02
N ASP A 220 3.15 -7.35 -24.74
CA ASP A 220 3.46 -8.78 -24.92
C ASP A 220 3.86 -9.45 -23.61
N LEU A 221 4.65 -8.78 -22.76
CA LEU A 221 4.98 -9.30 -21.45
C LEU A 221 3.72 -9.43 -20.56
N MET A 222 2.79 -8.47 -20.63
CA MET A 222 1.53 -8.56 -19.88
C MET A 222 0.68 -9.74 -20.35
N VAL A 223 0.56 -9.97 -21.65
CA VAL A 223 -0.10 -11.17 -22.20
C VAL A 223 0.55 -12.44 -21.67
N ASP A 224 1.89 -12.53 -21.66
CA ASP A 224 2.63 -13.68 -21.16
C ASP A 224 2.37 -13.93 -19.65
N ILE A 225 2.49 -12.89 -18.80
CA ILE A 225 2.30 -13.08 -17.35
C ILE A 225 0.85 -13.36 -16.98
N PHE A 226 -0.13 -12.76 -17.66
CA PHE A 226 -1.54 -13.08 -17.47
C PHE A 226 -1.93 -14.47 -18.00
N GLY A 227 -1.18 -15.01 -18.96
CA GLY A 227 -1.31 -16.40 -19.42
C GLY A 227 -0.85 -17.43 -18.38
N LYS A 228 0.03 -17.04 -17.46
CA LYS A 228 0.58 -17.92 -16.43
C LYS A 228 -0.41 -18.18 -15.29
N ARG A 229 -0.05 -19.10 -14.40
CA ARG A 229 -0.85 -19.44 -13.23
C ARG A 229 -1.03 -18.22 -12.32
N LYS A 230 -2.22 -18.07 -11.77
CA LYS A 230 -2.62 -17.02 -10.85
C LYS A 230 -2.81 -17.60 -9.47
N TYR A 231 -2.37 -16.85 -8.44
CA TYR A 231 -2.50 -17.26 -7.05
C TYR A 231 -3.17 -16.14 -6.26
N VAL A 232 -3.95 -16.50 -5.25
CA VAL A 232 -4.46 -15.51 -4.29
C VAL A 232 -3.25 -14.93 -3.54
N TYR A 233 -3.14 -13.61 -3.59
CA TYR A 233 -2.11 -12.87 -2.85
C TYR A 233 -2.68 -12.34 -1.53
N THR A 234 -1.96 -12.51 -0.46
CA THR A 234 -2.40 -12.07 0.87
C THR A 234 -1.33 -11.19 1.51
N VAL A 235 -1.74 -10.01 1.96
CA VAL A 235 -0.90 -9.17 2.82
C VAL A 235 -1.15 -9.56 4.27
N GLU A 236 -0.10 -10.03 4.96
CA GLU A 236 -0.19 -10.40 6.37
C GLU A 236 -0.40 -9.15 7.25
N ASN A 237 -1.36 -9.21 8.16
CA ASN A 237 -1.77 -8.06 8.96
C ASN A 237 -1.69 -8.23 10.48
N TRP A 238 -1.49 -9.44 11.02
CA TRP A 238 -1.56 -9.66 12.46
C TRP A 238 -0.52 -8.84 13.23
N PHE A 239 0.72 -8.79 12.74
CA PHE A 239 1.79 -8.02 13.40
C PHE A 239 1.58 -6.51 13.20
N GLU A 240 1.05 -6.10 12.06
CA GLU A 240 0.67 -4.70 11.82
C GLU A 240 -0.33 -4.23 12.87
N GLY A 241 -1.48 -4.91 12.96
CA GLY A 241 -2.51 -4.58 13.94
C GLY A 241 -1.99 -4.61 15.38
N PHE A 242 -1.24 -5.66 15.75
CA PHE A 242 -0.60 -5.76 17.06
C PHE A 242 0.35 -4.58 17.33
N SER A 243 1.20 -4.22 16.37
CA SER A 243 2.21 -3.18 16.54
C SER A 243 1.58 -1.80 16.78
N TYR A 244 0.47 -1.48 16.10
CA TYR A 244 -0.25 -0.21 16.30
C TYR A 244 -0.90 -0.09 17.69
N TRP A 245 -1.27 -1.18 18.32
CA TRP A 245 -1.66 -1.19 19.73
C TRP A 245 -0.44 -1.13 20.65
N ALA A 246 0.56 -1.93 20.37
CA ALA A 246 1.73 -2.10 21.21
C ALA A 246 2.55 -0.81 21.36
N ILE A 247 2.67 0.02 20.31
CA ILE A 247 3.39 1.30 20.40
C ILE A 247 2.80 2.25 21.46
N TRP A 248 1.52 2.13 21.80
CA TRP A 248 0.90 2.93 22.86
C TRP A 248 0.97 2.25 24.23
N ILE A 249 0.78 0.94 24.29
CA ILE A 249 0.74 0.18 25.54
C ILE A 249 2.13 0.03 26.15
N ILE A 250 3.15 -0.30 25.35
CA ILE A 250 4.51 -0.55 25.84
C ILE A 250 5.08 0.66 26.58
N PRO A 251 5.05 1.91 26.07
CA PRO A 251 5.54 3.07 26.81
C PRO A 251 4.86 3.26 28.16
N VAL A 252 3.54 3.09 28.20
CA VAL A 252 2.77 3.22 29.44
C VAL A 252 3.22 2.16 30.46
N LEU A 253 3.31 0.90 30.05
CA LEU A 253 3.77 -0.18 30.93
C LEU A 253 5.20 0.05 31.44
N MET A 254 6.09 0.61 30.63
CA MET A 254 7.46 0.97 31.05
C MET A 254 7.48 2.05 32.11
N MET A 255 6.54 2.99 32.09
CA MET A 255 6.47 4.10 33.03
C MET A 255 5.89 3.70 34.41
N LEU A 256 5.00 2.70 34.47
CA LEU A 256 4.28 2.31 35.68
C LEU A 256 5.18 1.99 36.87
N PRO A 257 6.28 1.19 36.78
CA PRO A 257 7.06 0.77 37.95
C PRO A 257 7.74 1.91 38.73
N TYR A 258 8.06 3.01 38.05
CA TYR A 258 8.64 4.20 38.66
C TYR A 258 7.56 5.21 39.07
N GLY A 259 6.55 5.43 38.24
CA GLY A 259 5.43 6.35 38.52
C GLY A 259 4.66 5.96 39.78
N LEU A 260 4.27 4.69 39.94
CA LEU A 260 3.62 4.18 41.14
C LEU A 260 4.52 4.32 42.40
N GLY A 261 5.84 4.19 42.22
CA GLY A 261 6.79 4.41 43.35
C GLY A 261 6.90 5.87 43.79
N LEU A 262 6.63 6.84 42.92
CA LEU A 262 6.56 8.26 43.27
C LEU A 262 5.26 8.59 44.01
N LEU A 263 4.13 8.04 43.57
CA LEU A 263 2.82 8.27 44.19
C LEU A 263 2.74 7.71 45.65
N LYS A 264 3.43 6.59 45.91
CA LYS A 264 3.49 5.99 47.25
C LYS A 264 4.39 6.75 48.25
N ARG A 265 5.12 7.78 47.81
CA ARG A 265 6.00 8.59 48.64
C ARG A 265 5.37 9.91 49.12
N LYS A 266 4.20 10.24 48.65
CA LYS A 266 3.30 11.28 49.18
C LYS A 266 2.33 10.68 50.17
#